data_12f9aafcd87e1c8c30646a91cb635b2f
#
_entry.id   12f9aafcd87e1c8c30646a91cb635b2f
#
_cell.length_a   1.000
_cell.length_b   1.000
_cell.length_c   1.000
_cell.angle_alpha   90.00
_cell.angle_beta   90.00
_cell.angle_gamma   90.00
#
_symmetry.space_group_name_H-M   'P 1'
#
loop_
_entity.id
_entity.type
_entity.pdbx_description
1 polymer ?
#
loop_
_entity_poly.entity_id
_entity_poly.type
_entity_poly.pdbx_seq_one_letter_code
_entity_poly.pdbx_strand_id
1 'polypeptide(L)'
;MYEQTLYHIVKDAIRPKVLNKLNKFKKWEYGYNKEYDFVVISKTGEIGEIYDIQGLRIALPKEKETKVFEGKKWKYSEYPKELNRIKSVFDWDEYPVEFKEKWYDYIDTEFKRREEGFWFFNKDKPTYITGTNYMYLQWSKIDVGQPDFRESNRLFYLFWEACKADVRSYGMCYLKNRRSGFSFMASGETVNQATISTDSRFGILSKSGPDAKKMFTDKVVPISVNYPFFFKPIQDGMDRPKTELAYRVPASKFTRKKLDSNEKLKEISGLDTTIDWKNTGDNSYDGEKLKLLVHDESGKWERPTNILNNWRVTKTCLRLGSRIIGKCMMGSTSNALDKGGENYKKLYYDSNVDKRNANGQTRSGLYSLFIPMEWNYE
;
A
#
# COMPACT_ATOMS: atom_id res chain seq x y z
N MET A 1 19.20 -23.40 8.04
CA MET A 1 19.08 -22.20 8.92
C MET A 1 18.00 -21.25 8.44
N TYR A 2 17.88 -21.01 7.15
CA TYR A 2 16.94 -20.11 6.51
C TYR A 2 15.48 -20.58 6.60
N GLU A 3 15.20 -21.85 6.32
CA GLU A 3 13.86 -22.44 6.44
C GLU A 3 13.34 -22.47 7.89
N GLN A 4 14.23 -22.55 8.87
CA GLN A 4 13.85 -22.51 10.29
C GLN A 4 13.45 -21.11 10.75
N THR A 5 14.02 -20.05 10.17
CA THR A 5 13.66 -18.67 10.50
C THR A 5 12.30 -18.27 9.89
N LEU A 6 12.01 -18.75 8.67
CA LEU A 6 10.66 -18.65 8.06
C LEU A 6 9.59 -19.29 8.96
N TYR A 7 9.92 -20.46 9.53
CA TYR A 7 9.02 -21.20 10.40
C TYR A 7 8.67 -20.47 11.70
N HIS A 8 9.55 -19.61 12.22
CA HIS A 8 9.25 -18.80 13.41
C HIS A 8 8.40 -17.55 13.13
N ILE A 9 8.40 -17.06 11.90
CA ILE A 9 7.58 -15.88 11.50
C ILE A 9 6.23 -16.32 10.95
N VAL A 10 6.20 -17.41 10.21
CA VAL A 10 4.99 -18.04 9.67
C VAL A 10 4.73 -19.32 10.47
N LYS A 11 4.06 -19.20 11.62
CA LYS A 11 3.61 -20.36 12.37
C LYS A 11 2.50 -21.07 11.60
N ASP A 12 2.69 -22.36 11.36
CA ASP A 12 1.67 -23.30 10.87
C ASP A 12 0.83 -22.82 9.67
N ALA A 13 1.38 -22.90 8.46
CA ALA A 13 0.55 -22.95 7.26
C ALA A 13 -0.42 -24.14 7.41
N ILE A 14 -1.72 -23.87 7.50
CA ILE A 14 -2.74 -24.93 7.52
C ILE A 14 -2.57 -25.74 6.24
N ARG A 15 -2.28 -27.05 6.39
CA ARG A 15 -1.94 -27.91 5.26
C ARG A 15 -3.03 -27.87 4.18
N PRO A 16 -2.68 -27.82 2.89
CA PRO A 16 -3.61 -27.68 1.77
C PRO A 16 -4.80 -28.67 1.77
N LYS A 17 -4.63 -29.85 2.36
CA LYS A 17 -5.69 -30.88 2.46
C LYS A 17 -6.91 -30.45 3.29
N VAL A 18 -6.75 -29.60 4.32
CA VAL A 18 -7.87 -29.11 5.13
C VAL A 18 -8.61 -28.00 4.38
N LEU A 19 -7.89 -27.13 3.72
CA LEU A 19 -8.47 -26.05 2.89
C LEU A 19 -9.22 -26.58 1.67
N ASN A 20 -8.73 -27.65 1.04
CA ASN A 20 -9.44 -28.28 -0.08
C ASN A 20 -10.80 -28.87 0.29
N LYS A 21 -10.99 -29.31 1.56
CA LYS A 21 -12.31 -29.73 2.06
C LYS A 21 -13.24 -28.53 2.34
N LEU A 22 -12.69 -27.41 2.82
CA LEU A 22 -13.44 -26.18 3.10
C LEU A 22 -13.82 -25.42 1.82
N ASN A 23 -12.97 -25.49 0.79
CA ASN A 23 -13.11 -24.71 -0.44
C ASN A 23 -14.02 -25.31 -1.52
N LYS A 24 -14.45 -26.56 -1.40
CA LYS A 24 -15.06 -27.27 -2.55
C LYS A 24 -16.30 -26.57 -3.14
N PHE A 25 -16.95 -25.64 -2.41
CA PHE A 25 -18.16 -24.92 -2.84
C PHE A 25 -18.39 -23.55 -2.22
N LYS A 26 -17.41 -22.94 -1.50
CA LYS A 26 -17.60 -21.67 -0.79
C LYS A 26 -16.78 -20.57 -1.41
N LYS A 27 -17.41 -19.49 -1.86
CA LYS A 27 -16.73 -18.21 -2.12
C LYS A 27 -16.51 -17.50 -0.78
N TRP A 28 -15.30 -17.05 -0.53
CA TRP A 28 -14.89 -16.34 0.67
C TRP A 28 -14.97 -14.83 0.44
N GLU A 29 -15.59 -14.12 1.37
CA GLU A 29 -15.62 -12.67 1.32
C GLU A 29 -14.25 -12.09 1.69
N TYR A 30 -13.83 -11.05 0.97
CA TYR A 30 -12.64 -10.28 1.30
C TYR A 30 -12.82 -9.60 2.67
N GLY A 31 -11.87 -9.81 3.58
CA GLY A 31 -11.93 -9.24 4.92
C GLY A 31 -11.80 -10.26 6.03
N TYR A 32 -12.09 -9.84 7.25
CA TYR A 32 -12.02 -10.70 8.43
C TYR A 32 -13.15 -11.72 8.48
N ASN A 33 -12.78 -12.99 8.55
CA ASN A 33 -13.71 -14.09 8.77
C ASN A 33 -13.72 -14.48 10.25
N LYS A 34 -14.85 -14.21 10.94
CA LYS A 34 -14.98 -14.46 12.38
C LYS A 34 -15.07 -15.94 12.72
N GLU A 35 -15.62 -16.77 11.84
CA GLU A 35 -15.85 -18.21 12.09
C GLU A 35 -14.52 -18.98 12.21
N TYR A 36 -13.54 -18.59 11.37
CA TYR A 36 -12.25 -19.28 11.28
C TYR A 36 -11.06 -18.46 11.76
N ASP A 37 -11.31 -17.24 12.22
CA ASP A 37 -10.31 -16.29 12.74
C ASP A 37 -9.11 -16.10 11.80
N PHE A 38 -9.40 -15.74 10.56
CA PHE A 38 -8.39 -15.30 9.58
C PHE A 38 -8.90 -14.15 8.73
N VAL A 39 -7.97 -13.46 8.08
CA VAL A 39 -8.27 -12.37 7.15
C VAL A 39 -8.10 -12.86 5.71
N VAL A 40 -9.16 -12.79 4.91
CA VAL A 40 -9.13 -13.15 3.49
C VAL A 40 -8.64 -11.95 2.69
N ILE A 41 -7.51 -12.10 1.98
CA ILE A 41 -6.98 -11.08 1.06
C ILE A 41 -7.25 -11.39 -0.41
N SER A 42 -7.91 -12.52 -0.70
CA SER A 42 -8.32 -12.88 -2.06
C SER A 42 -9.49 -12.02 -2.52
N LYS A 43 -9.33 -11.35 -3.67
CA LYS A 43 -10.40 -10.57 -4.32
C LYS A 43 -11.35 -11.45 -5.14
N THR A 44 -10.93 -12.67 -5.51
CA THR A 44 -11.74 -13.61 -6.28
C THR A 44 -12.63 -14.50 -5.43
N GLY A 45 -12.45 -14.48 -4.12
CA GLY A 45 -13.17 -15.34 -3.19
C GLY A 45 -12.67 -16.78 -3.12
N GLU A 46 -11.61 -17.12 -3.87
CA GLU A 46 -10.93 -18.40 -3.74
C GLU A 46 -9.68 -18.26 -2.89
N ILE A 47 -9.53 -19.12 -1.88
CA ILE A 47 -8.36 -19.10 -1.00
C ILE A 47 -7.51 -20.36 -1.18
N GLY A 48 -6.20 -20.20 -1.02
CA GLY A 48 -5.20 -21.25 -1.03
C GLY A 48 -4.63 -21.52 0.35
N GLU A 49 -3.40 -21.09 0.60
CA GLU A 49 -2.72 -21.23 1.88
C GLU A 49 -3.15 -20.17 2.89
N ILE A 50 -3.09 -20.51 4.18
CA ILE A 50 -3.22 -19.55 5.27
C ILE A 50 -1.84 -19.38 5.92
N TYR A 51 -1.36 -18.14 5.92
CA TYR A 51 -0.13 -17.74 6.61
C TYR A 51 -0.48 -17.18 7.99
N ASP A 52 0.32 -17.52 8.98
CA ASP A 52 0.35 -16.81 10.25
C ASP A 52 1.58 -15.90 10.28
N ILE A 53 1.36 -14.60 10.25
CA ILE A 53 2.42 -13.60 10.38
C ILE A 53 2.26 -12.91 11.73
N GLN A 54 3.00 -13.36 12.72
CA GLN A 54 3.03 -12.80 14.08
C GLN A 54 1.62 -12.70 14.72
N GLY A 55 0.87 -13.80 14.65
CA GLY A 55 -0.48 -13.90 15.22
C GLY A 55 -1.60 -13.40 14.28
N LEU A 56 -1.28 -12.81 13.14
CA LEU A 56 -2.26 -12.46 12.13
C LEU A 56 -2.36 -13.56 11.07
N ARG A 57 -3.48 -14.29 11.09
CA ARG A 57 -3.74 -15.35 10.11
C ARG A 57 -4.31 -14.76 8.83
N ILE A 58 -3.64 -15.02 7.71
CA ILE A 58 -3.92 -14.41 6.41
C ILE A 58 -4.19 -15.51 5.38
N ALA A 59 -5.38 -15.54 4.82
CA ALA A 59 -5.75 -16.44 3.75
C ALA A 59 -5.38 -15.84 2.39
N LEU A 60 -4.39 -16.43 1.74
CA LEU A 60 -3.91 -16.03 0.41
C LEU A 60 -4.89 -16.47 -0.67
N PRO A 61 -4.89 -15.82 -1.85
CA PRO A 61 -5.60 -16.34 -3.01
C PRO A 61 -5.12 -17.74 -3.40
N LYS A 62 -6.04 -18.55 -3.94
CA LYS A 62 -5.70 -19.81 -4.56
C LYS A 62 -4.73 -19.58 -5.72
N GLU A 63 -3.74 -20.46 -5.83
CA GLU A 63 -2.79 -20.42 -6.93
C GLU A 63 -3.52 -20.47 -8.28
N LYS A 64 -3.13 -19.53 -9.14
CA LYS A 64 -3.55 -19.46 -10.55
C LYS A 64 -2.36 -19.79 -11.44
N GLU A 65 -2.53 -19.62 -12.74
CA GLU A 65 -1.45 -19.70 -13.71
C GLU A 65 -0.25 -18.84 -13.24
N THR A 66 0.90 -19.46 -13.12
CA THR A 66 2.10 -18.89 -12.51
C THR A 66 3.12 -18.54 -13.58
N LYS A 67 3.49 -17.26 -13.68
CA LYS A 67 4.45 -16.79 -14.67
C LYS A 67 5.87 -17.27 -14.32
N VAL A 68 6.56 -17.83 -15.32
CA VAL A 68 7.97 -18.17 -15.23
C VAL A 68 8.80 -17.04 -15.83
N PHE A 69 9.67 -16.42 -15.03
CA PHE A 69 10.68 -15.49 -15.54
C PHE A 69 11.99 -16.22 -15.82
N GLU A 70 12.75 -15.68 -16.76
CA GLU A 70 14.12 -16.13 -16.99
C GLU A 70 14.94 -16.05 -15.68
N GLY A 71 15.68 -17.11 -15.34
CA GLY A 71 16.41 -17.21 -14.07
C GLY A 71 15.55 -17.46 -12.84
N LYS A 72 14.23 -17.76 -13.03
CA LYS A 72 13.28 -18.11 -11.95
C LYS A 72 13.25 -17.14 -10.76
N LYS A 73 13.37 -15.86 -11.06
CA LYS A 73 13.25 -14.74 -10.12
C LYS A 73 12.38 -13.66 -10.71
N TRP A 74 11.85 -12.79 -9.86
CA TRP A 74 11.14 -11.60 -10.32
C TRP A 74 11.98 -10.81 -11.32
N LYS A 75 11.36 -10.44 -12.43
CA LYS A 75 11.96 -9.56 -13.44
C LYS A 75 10.93 -8.50 -13.82
N TYR A 76 11.34 -7.26 -13.77
CA TYR A 76 10.56 -6.16 -14.30
C TYR A 76 10.22 -6.41 -15.78
N SER A 77 8.97 -6.18 -16.15
CA SER A 77 8.51 -6.26 -17.53
C SER A 77 8.60 -4.87 -18.18
N GLU A 78 9.32 -4.77 -19.29
CA GLU A 78 9.45 -3.49 -20.00
C GLU A 78 8.09 -2.96 -20.43
N TYR A 79 7.90 -1.66 -20.24
CA TYR A 79 6.71 -0.97 -20.70
C TYR A 79 6.73 -0.87 -22.24
N PRO A 80 5.63 -1.20 -22.94
CA PRO A 80 5.59 -1.20 -24.39
C PRO A 80 5.97 0.18 -24.97
N LYS A 81 6.94 0.19 -25.89
CA LYS A 81 7.47 1.43 -26.48
C LYS A 81 6.39 2.28 -27.18
N GLU A 82 5.41 1.63 -27.78
CA GLU A 82 4.28 2.30 -28.45
C GLU A 82 3.44 3.09 -27.43
N LEU A 83 3.15 2.50 -26.27
CA LEU A 83 2.38 3.15 -25.20
C LEU A 83 3.18 4.23 -24.45
N ASN A 84 4.51 4.18 -24.48
CA ASN A 84 5.36 5.16 -23.78
C ASN A 84 5.25 6.58 -24.34
N ARG A 85 4.71 6.73 -25.56
CA ARG A 85 4.46 8.05 -26.19
C ARG A 85 3.21 8.72 -25.64
N ILE A 86 2.29 7.97 -25.07
CA ILE A 86 1.01 8.43 -24.51
C ILE A 86 1.27 8.91 -23.09
N LYS A 87 0.97 10.16 -22.79
CA LYS A 87 1.25 10.77 -21.48
C LYS A 87 0.03 10.96 -20.62
N SER A 88 -1.16 10.98 -21.22
CA SER A 88 -2.43 11.21 -20.56
C SER A 88 -3.56 10.42 -21.20
N VAL A 89 -4.68 10.32 -20.50
CA VAL A 89 -5.93 9.76 -21.04
C VAL A 89 -6.46 10.58 -22.24
N PHE A 90 -6.16 11.88 -22.28
CA PHE A 90 -6.54 12.74 -23.40
C PHE A 90 -5.76 12.38 -24.67
N ASP A 91 -4.45 12.13 -24.56
CA ASP A 91 -3.66 11.68 -25.71
C ASP A 91 -4.18 10.31 -26.21
N TRP A 92 -4.54 9.42 -25.28
CA TRP A 92 -5.13 8.11 -25.61
C TRP A 92 -6.41 8.23 -26.42
N ASP A 93 -7.25 9.20 -26.10
CA ASP A 93 -8.54 9.38 -26.79
C ASP A 93 -8.36 9.82 -28.26
N GLU A 94 -7.24 10.43 -28.61
CA GLU A 94 -6.91 10.84 -29.98
C GLU A 94 -6.45 9.68 -30.88
N TYR A 95 -6.10 8.51 -30.30
CA TYR A 95 -5.64 7.36 -31.09
C TYR A 95 -6.80 6.61 -31.79
N PRO A 96 -6.55 6.03 -32.99
CA PRO A 96 -7.54 5.21 -33.70
C PRO A 96 -8.04 4.02 -32.88
N VAL A 97 -9.26 3.57 -33.17
CA VAL A 97 -9.90 2.45 -32.44
C VAL A 97 -9.07 1.17 -32.53
N GLU A 98 -8.54 0.86 -33.73
CA GLU A 98 -7.73 -0.33 -33.98
C GLU A 98 -6.44 -0.34 -33.14
N PHE A 99 -5.84 0.85 -32.91
CA PHE A 99 -4.70 0.96 -32.02
C PHE A 99 -5.10 0.69 -30.56
N LYS A 100 -6.25 1.23 -30.13
CA LYS A 100 -6.77 1.03 -28.78
C LYS A 100 -7.09 -0.43 -28.51
N GLU A 101 -7.77 -1.10 -29.44
CA GLU A 101 -8.12 -2.52 -29.36
C GLU A 101 -6.89 -3.42 -29.18
N LYS A 102 -5.80 -3.12 -29.89
CA LYS A 102 -4.50 -3.82 -29.73
C LYS A 102 -4.00 -3.85 -28.28
N TRP A 103 -4.30 -2.82 -27.49
CA TRP A 103 -3.75 -2.65 -26.15
C TRP A 103 -4.74 -2.85 -25.02
N TYR A 104 -6.04 -3.04 -25.29
CA TYR A 104 -7.04 -3.21 -24.23
C TYR A 104 -6.73 -4.39 -23.31
N ASP A 105 -6.40 -5.55 -23.85
CA ASP A 105 -6.08 -6.75 -23.05
C ASP A 105 -4.86 -6.54 -22.16
N TYR A 106 -3.86 -5.83 -22.66
CA TYR A 106 -2.68 -5.48 -21.87
C TYR A 106 -3.05 -4.57 -20.71
N ILE A 107 -3.78 -3.49 -20.97
CA ILE A 107 -4.20 -2.52 -19.97
C ILE A 107 -5.12 -3.18 -18.93
N ASP A 108 -6.11 -3.93 -19.36
CA ASP A 108 -7.03 -4.67 -18.47
C ASP A 108 -6.27 -5.67 -17.59
N THR A 109 -5.30 -6.38 -18.16
CA THR A 109 -4.43 -7.27 -17.40
C THR A 109 -3.65 -6.53 -16.31
N GLU A 110 -3.14 -5.32 -16.58
CA GLU A 110 -2.43 -4.52 -15.58
C GLU A 110 -3.36 -4.04 -14.45
N PHE A 111 -4.62 -3.66 -14.76
CA PHE A 111 -5.63 -3.37 -13.75
C PHE A 111 -5.98 -4.59 -12.90
N LYS A 112 -6.16 -5.75 -13.50
CA LYS A 112 -6.39 -7.01 -12.78
C LYS A 112 -5.23 -7.37 -11.85
N ARG A 113 -3.98 -7.22 -12.29
CA ARG A 113 -2.79 -7.44 -11.46
C ARG A 113 -2.70 -6.47 -10.29
N ARG A 114 -3.08 -5.21 -10.51
CA ARG A 114 -3.18 -4.19 -9.47
C ARG A 114 -4.21 -4.56 -8.40
N GLU A 115 -5.32 -5.16 -8.78
CA GLU A 115 -6.40 -5.53 -7.87
C GLU A 115 -6.19 -6.89 -7.20
N GLU A 116 -5.95 -7.93 -8.00
CA GLU A 116 -5.91 -9.33 -7.56
C GLU A 116 -4.52 -9.79 -7.11
N GLY A 117 -3.46 -9.05 -7.48
CA GLY A 117 -2.08 -9.47 -7.29
C GLY A 117 -1.57 -10.34 -8.44
N PHE A 118 -0.44 -10.99 -8.19
CA PHE A 118 0.30 -11.66 -9.23
C PHE A 118 1.02 -12.90 -8.72
N TRP A 119 1.04 -13.98 -9.53
CA TRP A 119 1.74 -15.20 -9.24
C TRP A 119 2.97 -15.35 -10.16
N PHE A 120 4.11 -15.73 -9.60
CA PHE A 120 5.33 -16.05 -10.36
C PHE A 120 6.13 -17.13 -9.66
N PHE A 121 7.02 -17.79 -10.42
CA PHE A 121 7.98 -18.72 -9.84
C PHE A 121 9.18 -17.97 -9.26
N ASN A 122 9.40 -18.12 -7.95
CA ASN A 122 10.59 -17.66 -7.26
C ASN A 122 11.36 -18.88 -6.75
N LYS A 123 12.55 -19.13 -7.30
CA LYS A 123 13.37 -20.31 -6.93
C LYS A 123 12.56 -21.62 -6.95
N ASP A 124 11.88 -21.90 -8.06
CA ASP A 124 11.02 -23.08 -8.27
C ASP A 124 9.78 -23.20 -7.38
N LYS A 125 9.42 -22.17 -6.62
CA LYS A 125 8.19 -22.13 -5.82
C LYS A 125 7.21 -21.12 -6.37
N PRO A 126 5.93 -21.50 -6.58
CA PRO A 126 4.86 -20.54 -6.87
C PRO A 126 4.78 -19.51 -5.74
N THR A 127 4.87 -18.25 -6.10
CA THR A 127 4.96 -17.15 -5.13
C THR A 127 3.93 -16.09 -5.48
N TYR A 128 3.04 -15.82 -4.52
CA TYR A 128 2.04 -14.75 -4.64
C TYR A 128 2.59 -13.43 -4.11
N ILE A 129 2.35 -12.37 -4.86
CA ILE A 129 2.51 -10.98 -4.41
C ILE A 129 1.17 -10.25 -4.52
N THR A 130 0.86 -9.41 -3.52
CA THR A 130 -0.37 -8.59 -3.52
C THR A 130 -0.35 -7.58 -4.66
N GLY A 131 -1.52 -7.05 -5.05
CA GLY A 131 -1.60 -5.98 -6.05
C GLY A 131 -0.76 -4.76 -5.67
N THR A 132 -0.73 -4.38 -4.40
CA THR A 132 0.14 -3.31 -3.90
C THR A 132 1.62 -3.62 -4.11
N ASN A 133 2.04 -4.86 -3.82
CA ASN A 133 3.43 -5.28 -4.06
C ASN A 133 3.76 -5.33 -5.55
N TYR A 134 2.82 -5.79 -6.39
CA TYR A 134 2.96 -5.74 -7.83
C TYR A 134 3.16 -4.31 -8.34
N MET A 135 2.33 -3.36 -7.90
CA MET A 135 2.46 -1.96 -8.26
C MET A 135 3.80 -1.36 -7.82
N TYR A 136 4.29 -1.75 -6.65
CA TYR A 136 5.61 -1.34 -6.17
C TYR A 136 6.73 -1.89 -7.06
N LEU A 137 6.74 -3.17 -7.35
CA LEU A 137 7.80 -3.83 -8.12
C LEU A 137 7.80 -3.46 -9.61
N GLN A 138 6.62 -3.33 -10.20
CA GLN A 138 6.47 -3.10 -11.64
C GLN A 138 6.43 -1.61 -12.01
N TRP A 139 5.79 -0.77 -11.21
CA TRP A 139 5.45 0.60 -11.59
C TRP A 139 6.05 1.69 -10.72
N SER A 140 6.58 1.36 -9.54
CA SER A 140 7.23 2.36 -8.69
C SER A 140 8.70 2.49 -9.05
N LYS A 141 9.08 3.68 -9.51
CA LYS A 141 10.48 4.01 -9.73
C LYS A 141 11.10 4.51 -8.42
N ILE A 142 12.21 3.92 -8.02
CA ILE A 142 13.02 4.34 -6.87
C ILE A 142 14.35 4.95 -7.34
N ASP A 143 15.21 5.40 -6.42
CA ASP A 143 16.46 6.11 -6.77
C ASP A 143 17.37 5.35 -7.75
N VAL A 144 17.38 4.02 -7.65
CA VAL A 144 18.25 3.13 -8.47
C VAL A 144 17.52 2.48 -9.65
N GLY A 145 16.30 2.90 -9.95
CA GLY A 145 15.46 2.30 -11.01
C GLY A 145 14.26 1.56 -10.45
N GLN A 146 13.98 0.36 -10.94
CA GLN A 146 12.89 -0.47 -10.44
C GLN A 146 13.33 -1.24 -9.18
N PRO A 147 12.43 -1.43 -8.21
CA PRO A 147 12.73 -2.23 -7.03
C PRO A 147 12.95 -3.71 -7.36
N ASP A 148 13.88 -4.34 -6.67
CA ASP A 148 14.03 -5.79 -6.71
C ASP A 148 13.04 -6.49 -5.78
N PHE A 149 12.66 -7.73 -6.14
CA PHE A 149 11.86 -8.57 -5.27
C PHE A 149 12.68 -9.00 -4.04
N ARG A 150 12.06 -8.84 -2.87
CA ARG A 150 12.58 -9.32 -1.58
C ARG A 150 11.46 -10.00 -0.80
N GLU A 151 11.75 -11.16 -0.22
CA GLU A 151 10.77 -11.89 0.57
C GLU A 151 10.28 -11.08 1.79
N SER A 152 11.18 -10.31 2.41
CA SER A 152 10.84 -9.37 3.49
C SER A 152 9.77 -8.34 3.07
N ASN A 153 9.89 -7.79 1.86
CA ASN A 153 8.93 -6.84 1.33
C ASN A 153 7.61 -7.54 0.98
N ARG A 154 7.65 -8.78 0.47
CA ARG A 154 6.44 -9.58 0.22
C ARG A 154 5.65 -9.82 1.50
N LEU A 155 6.31 -10.24 2.59
CA LEU A 155 5.68 -10.43 3.89
C LEU A 155 5.08 -9.14 4.44
N PHE A 156 5.81 -8.02 4.30
CA PHE A 156 5.30 -6.69 4.65
C PHE A 156 4.00 -6.37 3.91
N TYR A 157 3.95 -6.60 2.59
CA TYR A 157 2.75 -6.30 1.80
C TYR A 157 1.60 -7.28 2.04
N LEU A 158 1.86 -8.55 2.33
CA LEU A 158 0.84 -9.50 2.75
C LEU A 158 0.19 -9.05 4.07
N PHE A 159 1.01 -8.67 5.04
CA PHE A 159 0.54 -8.16 6.32
C PHE A 159 -0.24 -6.84 6.17
N TRP A 160 0.26 -5.93 5.33
CA TRP A 160 -0.43 -4.69 5.02
C TRP A 160 -1.78 -4.91 4.34
N GLU A 161 -1.86 -5.81 3.37
CA GLU A 161 -3.13 -6.15 2.71
C GLU A 161 -4.14 -6.70 3.71
N ALA A 162 -3.69 -7.54 4.64
CA ALA A 162 -4.55 -8.02 5.73
C ALA A 162 -5.00 -6.89 6.67
N CYS A 163 -4.12 -5.94 7.00
CA CYS A 163 -4.51 -4.75 7.76
C CYS A 163 -5.57 -3.91 7.05
N LYS A 164 -5.49 -3.78 5.71
CA LYS A 164 -6.51 -3.09 4.91
C LYS A 164 -7.85 -3.84 4.91
N ALA A 165 -7.80 -5.14 4.75
CA ALA A 165 -8.96 -6.00 4.68
C ALA A 165 -9.68 -6.16 6.04
N ASP A 166 -8.95 -6.13 7.15
CA ASP A 166 -9.52 -6.28 8.49
C ASP A 166 -10.18 -4.97 8.95
N VAL A 167 -11.51 -5.01 9.07
CA VAL A 167 -12.32 -3.87 9.53
C VAL A 167 -12.02 -3.45 10.97
N ARG A 168 -11.37 -4.30 11.77
CA ARG A 168 -10.97 -4.02 13.15
C ARG A 168 -9.66 -3.25 13.25
N SER A 169 -8.82 -3.30 12.21
CA SER A 169 -7.49 -2.70 12.18
C SER A 169 -7.52 -1.25 11.73
N TYR A 170 -6.76 -0.39 12.40
CA TYR A 170 -6.42 0.94 11.90
C TYR A 170 -5.16 0.96 11.03
N GLY A 171 -4.53 -0.20 10.78
CA GLY A 171 -3.32 -0.32 10.00
C GLY A 171 -2.20 -1.04 10.75
N MET A 172 -0.96 -0.71 10.43
CA MET A 172 0.22 -1.39 10.95
C MET A 172 1.17 -0.48 11.72
N CYS A 173 1.88 -1.08 12.68
CA CYS A 173 3.01 -0.49 13.38
C CYS A 173 4.25 -1.37 13.11
N TYR A 174 5.10 -0.95 12.18
CA TYR A 174 6.23 -1.73 11.68
C TYR A 174 7.55 -1.32 12.35
N LEU A 175 8.13 -2.22 13.14
CA LEU A 175 9.50 -2.08 13.59
C LEU A 175 10.42 -2.57 12.47
N LYS A 176 11.06 -1.64 11.79
CA LYS A 176 11.86 -1.89 10.60
C LYS A 176 13.35 -1.88 10.87
N ASN A 177 14.08 -2.57 10.03
CA ASN A 177 15.52 -2.45 9.91
C ASN A 177 15.91 -1.22 9.09
N ARG A 178 17.13 -0.74 9.28
CA ARG A 178 17.69 0.26 8.38
C ARG A 178 17.76 -0.27 6.96
N ARG A 179 17.48 0.59 5.98
CA ARG A 179 17.47 0.27 4.53
C ARG A 179 16.47 -0.81 4.11
N SER A 180 15.42 -1.06 4.90
CA SER A 180 14.32 -1.97 4.51
C SER A 180 13.50 -1.49 3.30
N GLY A 181 13.68 -0.24 2.86
CA GLY A 181 12.90 0.33 1.76
C GLY A 181 11.53 0.91 2.17
N PHE A 182 11.19 0.92 3.48
CA PHE A 182 9.88 1.32 3.97
C PHE A 182 9.35 2.65 3.40
N SER A 183 10.17 3.70 3.37
CA SER A 183 9.73 5.01 2.88
C SER A 183 9.31 4.97 1.40
N PHE A 184 9.97 4.15 0.56
CA PHE A 184 9.55 3.93 -0.83
C PHE A 184 8.31 3.05 -0.92
N MET A 185 8.22 1.98 -0.12
CA MET A 185 7.04 1.11 -0.07
C MET A 185 5.79 1.88 0.35
N ALA A 186 5.91 2.72 1.38
CA ALA A 186 4.81 3.57 1.85
C ALA A 186 4.44 4.66 0.83
N SER A 187 5.42 5.26 0.15
CA SER A 187 5.17 6.22 -0.93
C SER A 187 4.48 5.56 -2.12
N GLY A 188 4.90 4.35 -2.50
CA GLY A 188 4.25 3.57 -3.56
C GLY A 188 2.80 3.25 -3.25
N GLU A 189 2.51 2.82 -2.01
CA GLU A 189 1.14 2.55 -1.58
C GLU A 189 0.28 3.83 -1.51
N THR A 190 0.87 4.95 -1.09
CA THR A 190 0.17 6.24 -1.07
C THR A 190 -0.31 6.62 -2.47
N VAL A 191 0.58 6.57 -3.46
CA VAL A 191 0.22 6.84 -4.87
C VAL A 191 -0.75 5.80 -5.39
N ASN A 192 -0.51 4.52 -5.09
CA ASN A 192 -1.37 3.43 -5.52
C ASN A 192 -2.81 3.64 -5.05
N GLN A 193 -3.05 3.91 -3.78
CA GLN A 193 -4.41 4.14 -3.29
C GLN A 193 -4.99 5.47 -3.77
N ALA A 194 -4.20 6.54 -3.82
CA ALA A 194 -4.70 7.85 -4.23
C ALA A 194 -5.20 7.88 -5.68
N THR A 195 -4.58 7.09 -6.57
CA THR A 195 -4.96 7.02 -8.00
C THR A 195 -6.21 6.16 -8.28
N ILE A 196 -6.81 5.56 -7.25
CA ILE A 196 -8.08 4.78 -7.35
C ILE A 196 -9.14 5.19 -6.33
N SER A 197 -8.86 6.22 -5.54
CA SER A 197 -9.80 6.71 -4.51
C SER A 197 -10.44 8.01 -4.94
N THR A 198 -11.72 8.18 -4.64
CA THR A 198 -12.45 9.43 -4.84
C THR A 198 -12.66 10.15 -3.51
N ASP A 199 -12.77 11.48 -3.53
CA ASP A 199 -13.06 12.33 -2.37
C ASP A 199 -12.19 12.00 -1.14
N SER A 200 -10.89 11.75 -1.38
CA SER A 200 -10.02 11.18 -0.35
C SER A 200 -8.77 12.03 -0.12
N ARG A 201 -8.29 12.01 1.13
CA ARG A 201 -7.03 12.66 1.50
C ARG A 201 -6.02 11.65 2.03
N PHE A 202 -4.77 11.85 1.63
CA PHE A 202 -3.62 11.02 2.00
C PHE A 202 -2.58 11.90 2.67
N GLY A 203 -2.23 11.60 3.91
CA GLY A 203 -1.35 12.41 4.73
C GLY A 203 0.00 11.76 4.98
N ILE A 204 1.07 12.57 5.04
CA ILE A 204 2.43 12.12 5.34
C ILE A 204 2.97 12.89 6.52
N LEU A 205 3.43 12.14 7.53
CA LEU A 205 4.23 12.62 8.66
C LEU A 205 5.55 11.86 8.71
N SER A 206 6.59 12.52 9.23
CA SER A 206 7.88 11.90 9.47
C SER A 206 8.44 12.41 10.80
N LYS A 207 9.71 12.14 11.13
CA LYS A 207 10.35 12.65 12.35
C LYS A 207 10.41 14.18 12.39
N SER A 208 10.38 14.84 11.22
CA SER A 208 10.31 16.30 11.10
C SER A 208 9.56 16.72 9.84
N GLY A 209 9.11 17.97 9.77
CA GLY A 209 8.47 18.54 8.58
C GLY A 209 9.35 18.48 7.33
N PRO A 210 10.64 18.89 7.38
CA PRO A 210 11.56 18.73 6.25
C PRO A 210 11.70 17.29 5.76
N ASP A 211 11.72 16.29 6.66
CA ASP A 211 11.79 14.88 6.27
C ASP A 211 10.47 14.41 5.61
N ALA A 212 9.31 14.85 6.12
CA ALA A 212 8.01 14.58 5.49
C ALA A 212 7.93 15.20 4.09
N LYS A 213 8.36 16.47 3.95
CA LYS A 213 8.48 17.14 2.65
C LYS A 213 9.40 16.38 1.69
N LYS A 214 10.58 15.96 2.17
CA LYS A 214 11.53 15.20 1.36
C LYS A 214 10.94 13.87 0.90
N MET A 215 10.21 13.15 1.77
CA MET A 215 9.51 11.93 1.37
C MET A 215 8.49 12.21 0.25
N PHE A 216 7.73 13.29 0.38
CA PHE A 216 6.76 13.71 -0.62
C PHE A 216 7.43 14.07 -1.95
N THR A 217 8.42 14.99 -1.96
CA THR A 217 9.04 15.50 -3.19
C THR A 217 9.93 14.47 -3.90
N ASP A 218 10.66 13.64 -3.13
CA ASP A 218 11.70 12.77 -3.69
C ASP A 218 11.19 11.33 -3.92
N LYS A 219 10.03 10.95 -3.38
CA LYS A 219 9.48 9.61 -3.53
C LYS A 219 8.05 9.60 -4.08
N VAL A 220 7.10 10.25 -3.41
CA VAL A 220 5.68 10.23 -3.82
C VAL A 220 5.51 10.86 -5.20
N VAL A 221 6.00 12.08 -5.38
CA VAL A 221 5.87 12.80 -6.67
C VAL A 221 6.55 12.05 -7.82
N PRO A 222 7.81 11.59 -7.71
CA PRO A 222 8.43 10.80 -8.78
C PRO A 222 7.69 9.50 -9.12
N ILE A 223 7.16 8.78 -8.14
CA ILE A 223 6.36 7.57 -8.38
C ILE A 223 5.11 7.92 -9.20
N SER A 224 4.36 8.96 -8.80
CA SER A 224 3.17 9.42 -9.53
C SER A 224 3.51 9.83 -10.97
N VAL A 225 4.56 10.62 -11.16
CA VAL A 225 4.99 11.07 -12.50
C VAL A 225 5.37 9.90 -13.41
N ASN A 226 5.96 8.84 -12.86
CA ASN A 226 6.41 7.68 -13.64
C ASN A 226 5.33 6.62 -13.90
N TYR A 227 4.14 6.72 -13.33
CA TYR A 227 3.07 5.80 -13.68
C TYR A 227 2.70 5.88 -15.17
N PRO A 228 2.30 4.77 -15.81
CA PRO A 228 1.79 4.80 -17.17
C PRO A 228 0.49 5.61 -17.25
N PHE A 229 0.16 6.12 -18.42
CA PHE A 229 -0.98 7.03 -18.62
C PHE A 229 -2.30 6.45 -18.08
N PHE A 230 -2.52 5.15 -18.22
CA PHE A 230 -3.75 4.48 -17.80
C PHE A 230 -3.90 4.34 -16.28
N PHE A 231 -2.83 4.54 -15.51
CA PHE A 231 -2.89 4.64 -14.04
C PHE A 231 -2.83 6.08 -13.53
N LYS A 232 -2.67 7.06 -14.41
CA LYS A 232 -2.61 8.47 -14.03
C LYS A 232 -3.99 9.11 -14.09
N PRO A 233 -4.55 9.55 -12.94
CA PRO A 233 -5.72 10.43 -12.96
C PRO A 233 -5.38 11.82 -13.51
N ILE A 234 -6.41 12.59 -13.82
CA ILE A 234 -6.24 14.01 -14.13
C ILE A 234 -5.63 14.70 -12.90
N GLN A 235 -4.57 15.45 -13.12
CA GLN A 235 -3.84 16.18 -12.09
C GLN A 235 -4.04 17.69 -12.26
N ASP A 236 -4.31 18.38 -11.15
CA ASP A 236 -4.33 19.83 -11.07
C ASP A 236 -2.96 20.36 -10.61
N GLY A 237 -2.51 21.44 -11.21
CA GLY A 237 -1.25 22.10 -10.87
C GLY A 237 -0.03 21.60 -11.63
N MET A 238 1.14 21.79 -11.03
CA MET A 238 2.43 21.43 -11.65
C MET A 238 2.69 19.92 -11.59
N ASP A 239 3.43 19.41 -12.58
CA ASP A 239 3.85 17.99 -12.62
C ASP A 239 4.64 17.57 -11.38
N ARG A 240 5.40 18.50 -10.79
CA ARG A 240 6.23 18.26 -9.60
C ARG A 240 5.90 19.23 -8.47
N PRO A 241 4.77 19.04 -7.79
CA PRO A 241 4.37 19.89 -6.68
C PRO A 241 5.30 19.70 -5.48
N LYS A 242 5.37 20.72 -4.61
CA LYS A 242 6.21 20.70 -3.39
C LYS A 242 5.42 20.54 -2.09
N THR A 243 4.09 20.73 -2.15
CA THR A 243 3.23 20.75 -0.97
C THR A 243 2.04 19.81 -1.05
N GLU A 244 1.36 19.77 -2.18
CA GLU A 244 0.16 18.97 -2.41
C GLU A 244 0.17 18.43 -3.83
N LEU A 245 -0.14 17.15 -4.00
CA LEU A 245 -0.44 16.50 -5.27
C LEU A 245 -1.94 16.27 -5.32
N ALA A 246 -2.62 16.92 -6.28
CA ALA A 246 -4.07 16.90 -6.38
C ALA A 246 -4.55 16.24 -7.67
N TYR A 247 -5.32 15.17 -7.53
CA TYR A 247 -5.97 14.46 -8.63
C TYR A 247 -7.41 14.98 -8.79
N ARG A 248 -7.54 16.15 -9.41
CA ARG A 248 -8.82 16.79 -9.68
C ARG A 248 -8.77 17.52 -11.03
N VAL A 249 -9.94 17.88 -11.54
CA VAL A 249 -10.02 18.69 -12.76
C VAL A 249 -9.48 20.09 -12.48
N PRO A 250 -8.50 20.59 -13.27
CA PRO A 250 -7.93 21.91 -13.08
C PRO A 250 -8.99 23.02 -13.15
N ALA A 251 -8.89 23.96 -12.21
CA ALA A 251 -9.82 25.10 -12.14
C ALA A 251 -9.53 26.22 -13.18
N SER A 252 -8.47 26.10 -14.00
CA SER A 252 -8.10 27.14 -14.95
C SER A 252 -9.16 27.30 -16.05
N LYS A 253 -9.51 28.55 -16.35
CA LYS A 253 -10.51 28.90 -17.39
C LYS A 253 -10.10 28.32 -18.78
N PHE A 254 -8.83 28.19 -19.06
CA PHE A 254 -8.33 27.69 -20.35
C PHE A 254 -8.54 26.17 -20.44
N THR A 255 -8.24 25.45 -19.38
CA THR A 255 -8.43 24.00 -19.31
C THR A 255 -9.91 23.64 -19.31
N ARG A 256 -10.75 24.41 -18.61
CA ARG A 256 -12.23 24.27 -18.68
C ARG A 256 -12.75 24.48 -20.08
N LYS A 257 -12.33 25.54 -20.81
CA LYS A 257 -12.74 25.75 -22.20
C LYS A 257 -12.35 24.60 -23.12
N LYS A 258 -11.15 24.03 -22.96
CA LYS A 258 -10.70 22.87 -23.74
C LYS A 258 -11.47 21.60 -23.38
N LEU A 259 -11.84 21.44 -22.11
CA LEU A 259 -12.71 20.38 -21.62
C LEU A 259 -14.16 20.55 -22.08
N ASP A 260 -14.70 21.78 -22.01
CA ASP A 260 -16.07 22.10 -22.41
C ASP A 260 -16.31 22.03 -23.94
N SER A 261 -15.26 22.21 -24.75
CA SER A 261 -15.37 22.10 -26.21
C SER A 261 -15.42 20.66 -26.74
N ASN A 262 -15.08 19.69 -25.89
CA ASN A 262 -15.12 18.28 -26.24
C ASN A 262 -16.21 17.58 -25.41
N GLU A 263 -17.34 17.23 -26.02
CA GLU A 263 -18.51 16.65 -25.31
C GLU A 263 -18.17 15.39 -24.52
N LYS A 264 -17.22 14.57 -25.02
CA LYS A 264 -16.70 13.39 -24.32
C LYS A 264 -15.97 13.73 -23.03
N LEU A 265 -15.40 14.94 -22.92
CA LEU A 265 -14.66 15.37 -21.73
C LEU A 265 -15.56 15.96 -20.64
N LYS A 266 -16.84 16.26 -20.94
CA LYS A 266 -17.83 16.71 -19.95
C LYS A 266 -18.18 15.63 -18.94
N GLU A 267 -17.99 14.35 -19.29
CA GLU A 267 -18.25 13.19 -18.42
C GLU A 267 -17.06 12.81 -17.54
N ILE A 268 -15.88 13.42 -17.74
CA ILE A 268 -14.69 13.09 -16.95
C ILE A 268 -14.70 13.91 -15.66
N SER A 269 -15.15 13.29 -14.59
CA SER A 269 -14.97 13.83 -13.23
C SER A 269 -13.55 13.53 -12.75
N GLY A 270 -12.90 14.50 -12.08
CA GLY A 270 -11.68 14.26 -11.33
C GLY A 270 -11.93 13.32 -10.15
N LEU A 271 -10.88 12.74 -9.58
CA LEU A 271 -10.99 11.92 -8.36
C LEU A 271 -11.26 12.77 -7.11
N ASP A 272 -10.99 14.07 -7.15
CA ASP A 272 -11.02 14.99 -6.00
C ASP A 272 -10.22 14.47 -4.79
N THR A 273 -9.06 13.88 -5.11
CA THR A 273 -8.17 13.23 -4.16
C THR A 273 -6.85 13.97 -4.06
N THR A 274 -6.33 14.09 -2.84
CA THR A 274 -5.09 14.82 -2.56
C THR A 274 -4.12 13.99 -1.74
N ILE A 275 -2.81 14.21 -2.00
CA ILE A 275 -1.70 13.74 -1.17
C ILE A 275 -0.94 14.97 -0.69
N ASP A 276 -0.77 15.10 0.61
CA ASP A 276 0.00 16.19 1.20
C ASP A 276 0.92 15.70 2.34
N TRP A 277 1.70 16.61 2.88
CA TRP A 277 2.52 16.40 4.05
C TRP A 277 2.35 17.54 5.06
N LYS A 278 2.55 17.27 6.33
CA LYS A 278 2.50 18.29 7.39
C LYS A 278 3.75 18.28 8.26
N ASN A 279 3.97 19.40 8.94
CA ASN A 279 4.98 19.48 9.99
C ASN A 279 4.64 18.53 11.13
N THR A 280 5.68 17.97 11.74
CA THR A 280 5.57 17.05 12.86
C THR A 280 5.09 17.80 14.11
N GLY A 281 4.01 17.33 14.70
CA GLY A 281 3.40 17.91 15.88
C GLY A 281 2.28 17.04 16.43
N ASP A 282 1.97 17.19 17.72
CA ASP A 282 0.95 16.38 18.39
C ASP A 282 -0.43 16.52 17.75
N ASN A 283 -0.76 17.70 17.20
CA ASN A 283 -2.04 18.00 16.55
C ASN A 283 -1.97 18.01 15.01
N SER A 284 -0.89 17.48 14.42
CA SER A 284 -0.82 17.37 12.95
C SER A 284 -1.93 16.51 12.42
N TYR A 285 -2.66 17.01 11.40
CA TYR A 285 -3.88 16.42 10.82
C TYR A 285 -5.12 16.42 11.73
N ASP A 286 -5.12 17.13 12.85
CA ASP A 286 -6.33 17.25 13.67
C ASP A 286 -7.50 17.83 12.83
N GLY A 287 -8.69 17.24 12.99
CA GLY A 287 -9.90 17.64 12.24
C GLY A 287 -9.95 17.19 10.77
N GLU A 288 -8.90 16.55 10.26
CA GLU A 288 -8.87 16.06 8.87
C GLU A 288 -9.50 14.66 8.77
N LYS A 289 -10.04 14.34 7.59
CA LYS A 289 -10.50 12.99 7.24
C LYS A 289 -9.48 12.36 6.30
N LEU A 290 -8.84 11.30 6.74
CA LEU A 290 -7.78 10.64 5.99
C LEU A 290 -8.17 9.23 5.54
N LYS A 291 -7.83 8.90 4.29
CA LYS A 291 -7.91 7.55 3.74
C LYS A 291 -6.68 6.71 4.06
N LEU A 292 -5.50 7.33 3.97
CA LEU A 292 -4.23 6.77 4.40
C LEU A 292 -3.42 7.84 5.11
N LEU A 293 -2.83 7.46 6.25
CA LEU A 293 -1.82 8.24 6.95
C LEU A 293 -0.51 7.44 6.97
N VAL A 294 0.54 8.04 6.44
CA VAL A 294 1.90 7.48 6.54
C VAL A 294 2.64 8.18 7.66
N HIS A 295 3.16 7.38 8.60
CA HIS A 295 4.10 7.82 9.61
C HIS A 295 5.48 7.18 9.36
N ASP A 296 6.42 7.92 8.81
CA ASP A 296 7.80 7.47 8.70
C ASP A 296 8.65 7.94 9.89
N GLU A 297 9.55 7.09 10.37
CA GLU A 297 10.45 7.34 11.49
C GLU A 297 9.75 7.73 12.81
N SER A 298 8.62 7.09 13.12
CA SER A 298 7.76 7.40 14.28
C SER A 298 8.45 7.23 15.63
N GLY A 299 9.46 6.37 15.72
CA GLY A 299 10.28 6.19 16.94
C GLY A 299 11.32 7.29 17.17
N LYS A 300 11.42 8.25 16.25
CA LYS A 300 12.38 9.36 16.32
C LYS A 300 11.73 10.72 16.60
N TRP A 301 10.51 10.70 17.11
CA TRP A 301 9.84 11.92 17.55
C TRP A 301 10.39 12.36 18.90
N GLU A 302 11.16 13.43 18.90
CA GLU A 302 11.79 13.99 20.10
C GLU A 302 10.89 15.06 20.76
N ARG A 303 11.07 15.23 22.07
CA ARG A 303 10.34 16.26 22.81
C ARG A 303 10.51 17.66 22.16
N PRO A 304 9.47 18.50 22.15
CA PRO A 304 8.21 18.38 22.90
C PRO A 304 7.16 17.50 22.23
N THR A 305 7.36 17.05 20.98
CA THR A 305 6.38 16.23 20.24
C THR A 305 6.32 14.80 20.78
N ASN A 306 5.12 14.20 20.73
CA ASN A 306 4.88 12.85 21.23
C ASN A 306 4.03 12.04 20.27
N ILE A 307 4.59 10.94 19.74
CA ILE A 307 3.88 10.05 18.82
C ILE A 307 2.59 9.45 19.43
N LEU A 308 2.55 9.21 20.75
CA LEU A 308 1.35 8.70 21.41
C LEU A 308 0.22 9.74 21.41
N ASN A 309 0.56 11.02 21.62
CA ASN A 309 -0.41 12.11 21.56
C ASN A 309 -0.92 12.28 20.13
N ASN A 310 -0.01 12.38 19.17
CA ASN A 310 -0.41 12.47 17.76
C ASN A 310 -1.25 11.27 17.32
N TRP A 311 -0.92 10.04 17.74
CA TRP A 311 -1.70 8.86 17.40
C TRP A 311 -3.13 8.92 17.96
N ARG A 312 -3.34 9.47 19.16
CA ARG A 312 -4.69 9.68 19.69
C ARG A 312 -5.51 10.60 18.82
N VAL A 313 -4.91 11.67 18.31
CA VAL A 313 -5.54 12.63 17.40
C VAL A 313 -5.78 11.99 16.03
N THR A 314 -4.74 11.50 15.38
CA THR A 314 -4.82 11.01 14.00
C THR A 314 -5.64 9.73 13.85
N LYS A 315 -5.73 8.90 14.89
CA LYS A 315 -6.64 7.75 14.90
C LYS A 315 -8.10 8.18 14.70
N THR A 316 -8.50 9.36 15.17
CA THR A 316 -9.87 9.88 14.95
C THR A 316 -10.08 10.29 13.50
N CYS A 317 -9.04 10.74 12.81
CA CYS A 317 -9.08 11.13 11.40
C CYS A 317 -9.31 9.94 10.44
N LEU A 318 -9.06 8.71 10.92
CA LEU A 318 -9.20 7.47 10.16
C LEU A 318 -10.56 6.79 10.34
N ARG A 319 -11.52 7.44 11.02
CA ARG A 319 -12.84 6.90 11.26
C ARG A 319 -13.94 7.91 11.00
N LEU A 320 -15.13 7.40 10.73
CA LEU A 320 -16.38 8.16 10.68
C LEU A 320 -17.38 7.49 11.63
N GLY A 321 -17.64 8.13 12.76
CA GLY A 321 -18.37 7.49 13.85
C GLY A 321 -17.64 6.25 14.38
N SER A 322 -18.30 5.09 14.36
CA SER A 322 -17.73 3.80 14.76
C SER A 322 -16.97 3.08 13.64
N ARG A 323 -17.15 3.51 12.37
CA ARG A 323 -16.58 2.86 11.19
C ARG A 323 -15.17 3.37 10.91
N ILE A 324 -14.20 2.46 10.76
CA ILE A 324 -12.87 2.76 10.26
C ILE A 324 -12.95 2.95 8.74
N ILE A 325 -12.56 4.14 8.26
CA ILE A 325 -12.61 4.53 6.85
C ILE A 325 -11.23 4.70 6.21
N GLY A 326 -10.22 4.87 7.04
CA GLY A 326 -8.83 5.02 6.62
C GLY A 326 -7.90 4.11 7.40
N LYS A 327 -6.65 4.04 6.95
CA LYS A 327 -5.61 3.20 7.55
C LYS A 327 -4.34 4.02 7.81
N CYS A 328 -3.53 3.55 8.76
CA CYS A 328 -2.21 4.10 9.03
C CYS A 328 -1.13 3.08 8.69
N MET A 329 -0.15 3.51 7.90
CA MET A 329 1.08 2.77 7.66
C MET A 329 2.20 3.45 8.45
N MET A 330 2.46 2.94 9.64
CA MET A 330 3.46 3.49 10.55
C MET A 330 4.71 2.61 10.54
N GLY A 331 5.90 3.21 10.43
CA GLY A 331 7.16 2.47 10.47
C GLY A 331 8.30 3.27 11.04
N SER A 332 9.14 2.61 11.85
CA SER A 332 10.36 3.20 12.38
C SER A 332 11.43 2.15 12.64
N THR A 333 12.67 2.59 12.58
CA THR A 333 13.79 1.88 13.23
C THR A 333 13.71 2.08 14.73
N SER A 334 14.36 1.20 15.50
CA SER A 334 14.61 1.43 16.92
C SER A 334 15.38 2.74 17.14
N ASN A 335 15.12 3.39 18.26
CA ASN A 335 15.81 4.60 18.69
C ASN A 335 16.10 4.52 20.20
N ALA A 336 16.99 5.37 20.68
CA ALA A 336 17.24 5.53 22.12
C ALA A 336 15.92 5.88 22.86
N LEU A 337 15.71 5.28 24.02
CA LEU A 337 14.44 5.39 24.73
C LEU A 337 14.11 6.84 25.12
N ASP A 338 15.13 7.58 25.54
CA ASP A 338 15.06 9.01 25.91
C ASP A 338 14.81 9.95 24.70
N LYS A 339 15.04 9.45 23.47
CA LYS A 339 14.87 10.20 22.21
C LYS A 339 13.64 9.75 21.41
N GLY A 340 12.53 9.48 22.10
CA GLY A 340 11.26 9.09 21.48
C GLY A 340 11.07 7.57 21.30
N GLY A 341 12.13 6.77 21.46
CA GLY A 341 12.07 5.31 21.32
C GLY A 341 11.13 4.65 22.34
N GLU A 342 11.02 5.17 23.57
CA GLU A 342 10.11 4.64 24.58
C GLU A 342 8.65 4.74 24.17
N ASN A 343 8.22 5.87 23.64
CA ASN A 343 6.84 6.07 23.19
C ASN A 343 6.48 5.13 22.03
N TYR A 344 7.41 4.94 21.08
CA TYR A 344 7.22 4.03 19.98
C TYR A 344 7.20 2.57 20.43
N LYS A 345 8.09 2.19 21.35
CA LYS A 345 8.11 0.87 21.98
C LYS A 345 6.75 0.57 22.63
N LYS A 346 6.19 1.50 23.40
CA LYS A 346 4.88 1.36 24.02
C LYS A 346 3.79 1.16 22.97
N LEU A 347 3.78 2.00 21.93
CA LEU A 347 2.81 1.89 20.84
C LEU A 347 2.92 0.54 20.12
N TYR A 348 4.14 0.06 19.87
CA TYR A 348 4.40 -1.24 19.26
C TYR A 348 3.85 -2.40 20.10
N TYR A 349 4.09 -2.43 21.40
CA TYR A 349 3.54 -3.45 22.30
C TYR A 349 2.01 -3.37 22.44
N ASP A 350 1.44 -2.17 22.43
CA ASP A 350 -0.01 -1.95 22.41
C ASP A 350 -0.65 -2.36 21.07
N SER A 351 0.16 -2.67 20.06
CA SER A 351 -0.26 -3.13 18.73
C SER A 351 -0.16 -4.65 18.54
N ASN A 352 0.19 -5.40 19.58
CA ASN A 352 0.35 -6.86 19.49
C ASN A 352 -1.00 -7.53 19.17
N VAL A 353 -1.02 -8.27 18.07
CA VAL A 353 -2.22 -8.96 17.53
C VAL A 353 -2.74 -10.04 18.48
N ASP A 354 -1.86 -10.68 19.26
CA ASP A 354 -2.25 -11.70 20.27
C ASP A 354 -2.97 -11.08 21.49
N LYS A 355 -2.91 -9.75 21.66
CA LYS A 355 -3.49 -9.02 22.81
C LYS A 355 -4.66 -8.13 22.36
N ARG A 356 -5.67 -8.76 21.77
CA ARG A 356 -6.92 -8.06 21.39
C ARG A 356 -7.90 -8.01 22.56
N ASN A 357 -8.67 -6.93 22.59
CA ASN A 357 -9.80 -6.77 23.52
C ASN A 357 -11.04 -7.51 22.99
N ALA A 358 -12.15 -7.45 23.72
CA ALA A 358 -13.40 -8.16 23.42
C ALA A 358 -14.00 -7.79 22.04
N ASN A 359 -13.71 -6.58 21.50
CA ASN A 359 -14.15 -6.17 20.17
C ASN A 359 -13.19 -6.59 19.06
N GLY A 360 -12.14 -7.35 19.37
CA GLY A 360 -11.16 -7.86 18.44
C GLY A 360 -10.08 -6.85 18.01
N GLN A 361 -10.01 -5.67 18.65
CA GLN A 361 -8.99 -4.67 18.40
C GLN A 361 -7.81 -4.77 19.36
N THR A 362 -6.62 -4.46 18.90
CA THR A 362 -5.46 -4.21 19.78
C THR A 362 -5.67 -2.92 20.57
N ARG A 363 -4.90 -2.69 21.62
CA ARG A 363 -5.03 -1.48 22.44
C ARG A 363 -4.78 -0.20 21.63
N SER A 364 -3.78 -0.18 20.75
CA SER A 364 -3.53 0.95 19.84
C SER A 364 -4.55 1.02 18.69
N GLY A 365 -5.08 -0.13 18.28
CA GLY A 365 -5.85 -0.33 17.04
C GLY A 365 -4.98 -0.65 15.83
N LEU A 366 -3.65 -0.49 15.91
CA LEU A 366 -2.68 -0.93 14.90
C LEU A 366 -2.29 -2.39 15.14
N TYR A 367 -1.73 -3.03 14.10
CA TYR A 367 -1.13 -4.35 14.21
C TYR A 367 0.39 -4.24 14.09
N SER A 368 1.11 -4.84 15.06
CA SER A 368 2.58 -4.80 15.09
C SER A 368 3.19 -5.81 14.14
N LEU A 369 4.22 -5.38 13.41
CA LEU A 369 5.02 -6.22 12.54
C LEU A 369 6.51 -5.97 12.80
N PHE A 370 7.30 -7.04 12.86
CA PHE A 370 8.76 -7.02 12.86
C PHE A 370 9.28 -8.03 11.85
N ILE A 371 10.17 -7.61 10.96
CA ILE A 371 10.86 -8.50 10.03
C ILE A 371 12.35 -8.43 10.33
N PRO A 372 13.00 -9.54 10.66
CA PRO A 372 14.44 -9.61 10.96
C PRO A 372 15.33 -9.09 9.83
N MET A 373 16.49 -8.58 10.19
CA MET A 373 17.40 -7.92 9.23
C MET A 373 17.99 -8.89 8.20
N GLU A 374 18.26 -10.13 8.60
CA GLU A 374 18.79 -11.20 7.74
C GLU A 374 17.93 -11.48 6.53
N TRP A 375 16.66 -11.12 6.58
CA TRP A 375 15.73 -11.28 5.47
C TRP A 375 15.83 -10.19 4.39
N ASN A 376 16.64 -9.17 4.61
CA ASN A 376 16.87 -8.09 3.64
C ASN A 376 18.06 -8.38 2.71
N TYR A 377 18.81 -9.45 2.95
CA TYR A 377 20.07 -9.74 2.24
C TYR A 377 19.97 -10.90 1.24
N GLU A 378 18.77 -11.24 0.78
CA GLU A 378 18.56 -12.25 -0.24
C GLU A 378 18.39 -11.73 -1.63
#